data_991d6614cb561c2b3d150aae149577b6
#
_entry.id   991d6614cb561c2b3d150aae149577b6
#
_cell.length_a   1.000
_cell.length_b   1.000
_cell.length_c   1.000
_cell.angle_alpha   90.00
_cell.angle_beta   90.00
_cell.angle_gamma   90.00
#
_symmetry.space_group_name_H-M   'P 1'
#
loop_
_entity.id
_entity.type
_entity.pdbx_description
1 polymer ?
#
loop_
_entity_poly.entity_id
_entity_poly.type
_entity_poly.pdbx_seq_one_letter_code
_entity_poly.pdbx_strand_id
1 'polypeptide(L)'
;EMSASLVGSEMCIRDRPKVKADMTPTTTIYEKMLKSIKVNGLKITQAKPMKFELGSCEVELFTPKKDYDDLNNYSTLVKITDGENSFLITGDCETTEEKDILSQGYDVSAKVLKAGHHGSSTSSGVDFLNKVMPRYAVISCGKGNKYNHPHKETIQKLEQMDVEYYRTDLSGNITFTSDGSSISVRTEKP
;
A
#
# COMPACT_ATOMS: atom_id res chain seq x y z
N GLU A 1 10.59 6.02 17.28
CA GLU A 1 10.69 5.96 15.80
C GLU A 1 10.40 4.54 15.34
N MET A 2 9.16 4.26 14.96
CA MET A 2 8.88 3.03 14.22
C MET A 2 9.22 3.27 12.75
N SER A 3 10.19 2.53 12.24
CA SER A 3 10.49 2.55 10.82
C SER A 3 9.33 1.92 10.06
N ALA A 4 8.68 2.68 9.17
CA ALA A 4 7.59 2.20 8.33
C ALA A 4 7.97 0.98 7.47
N SER A 5 9.26 0.75 7.27
CA SER A 5 9.82 -0.44 6.62
C SER A 5 9.56 -1.75 7.38
N LEU A 6 9.58 -1.72 8.72
CA LEU A 6 9.34 -2.91 9.54
C LEU A 6 7.85 -3.27 9.58
N VAL A 7 6.98 -2.27 9.70
CA VAL A 7 5.53 -2.50 9.74
C VAL A 7 5.03 -3.08 8.40
N GLY A 8 5.49 -2.55 7.29
CA GLY A 8 5.13 -3.06 5.96
C GLY A 8 5.63 -4.50 5.72
N SER A 9 6.86 -4.80 6.12
CA SER A 9 7.45 -6.14 5.94
C SER A 9 6.80 -7.20 6.83
N GLU A 10 6.51 -6.89 8.09
CA GLU A 10 5.84 -7.83 9.01
C GLU A 10 4.39 -8.08 8.61
N MET A 11 3.66 -7.07 8.14
CA MET A 11 2.29 -7.24 7.68
C MET A 11 2.22 -8.04 6.37
N CYS A 12 3.13 -7.82 5.44
CA CYS A 12 3.20 -8.60 4.19
C CYS A 12 3.60 -10.07 4.42
N ILE A 13 4.35 -10.38 5.48
CA ILE A 13 4.80 -11.74 5.79
C ILE A 13 3.80 -12.46 6.69
N ARG A 14 3.23 -11.78 7.68
CA ARG A 14 2.37 -12.38 8.68
C ARG A 14 0.92 -12.50 8.24
N ASP A 15 0.41 -11.48 7.58
CA ASP A 15 -1.01 -11.36 7.23
C ASP A 15 -1.15 -11.27 5.71
N ARG A 16 -1.33 -12.42 5.06
CA ARG A 16 -1.54 -12.50 3.61
C ARG A 16 -2.97 -12.97 3.31
N PRO A 17 -3.65 -12.40 2.31
CA PRO A 17 -4.84 -13.00 1.75
C PRO A 17 -4.57 -14.45 1.31
N LYS A 18 -5.59 -15.29 1.36
CA LYS A 18 -5.45 -16.66 0.87
C LYS A 18 -5.32 -16.63 -0.65
N VAL A 19 -4.15 -16.99 -1.15
CA VAL A 19 -3.90 -17.16 -2.59
C VAL A 19 -4.28 -18.57 -3.01
N LYS A 20 -4.67 -18.75 -4.27
CA LYS A 20 -4.87 -20.08 -4.86
C LYS A 20 -3.59 -20.91 -4.75
N ALA A 21 -3.71 -22.22 -4.54
CA ALA A 21 -2.57 -23.10 -4.31
C ALA A 21 -1.60 -23.14 -5.50
N ASP A 22 -2.11 -23.07 -6.72
CA ASP A 22 -1.36 -23.04 -7.97
C ASP A 22 -0.59 -21.73 -8.21
N MET A 23 -0.99 -20.65 -7.51
CA MET A 23 -0.32 -19.34 -7.56
C MET A 23 0.75 -19.18 -6.48
N THR A 24 0.97 -20.17 -5.62
CA THR A 24 2.00 -20.07 -4.57
C THR A 24 3.38 -19.94 -5.20
N PRO A 25 4.14 -18.87 -4.92
CA PRO A 25 5.46 -18.69 -5.51
C PRO A 25 6.41 -19.82 -5.14
N THR A 26 7.15 -20.31 -6.13
CA THR A 26 8.18 -21.37 -5.97
C THR A 26 9.60 -20.80 -6.09
N THR A 27 9.76 -19.50 -5.90
CA THR A 27 11.06 -18.84 -6.03
C THR A 27 11.93 -19.11 -4.80
N THR A 28 13.25 -19.18 -5.01
CA THR A 28 14.24 -19.33 -3.93
C THR A 28 14.10 -18.22 -2.85
N ILE A 29 13.67 -17.03 -3.24
CA ILE A 29 13.43 -15.91 -2.30
C ILE A 29 12.25 -16.25 -1.38
N TYR A 30 11.16 -16.75 -1.95
CA TYR A 30 9.98 -17.16 -1.18
C TYR A 30 10.29 -18.28 -0.20
N GLU A 31 11.03 -19.30 -0.66
CA GLU A 31 11.49 -20.41 0.20
C GLU A 31 12.37 -19.92 1.36
N LYS A 32 13.32 -19.02 1.09
CA LYS A 32 14.16 -18.40 2.14
C LYS A 32 13.33 -17.63 3.15
N MET A 33 12.32 -16.88 2.69
CA MET A 33 11.39 -16.16 3.56
C MET A 33 10.64 -17.13 4.48
N LEU A 34 10.04 -18.19 3.94
CA LEU A 34 9.34 -19.21 4.74
C LEU A 34 10.26 -19.87 5.76
N LYS A 35 11.50 -20.18 5.35
CA LYS A 35 12.51 -20.72 6.27
C LYS A 35 12.85 -19.76 7.40
N SER A 36 13.00 -18.47 7.11
CA SER A 36 13.27 -17.45 8.12
C SER A 36 12.12 -17.32 9.11
N ILE A 37 10.87 -17.31 8.64
CA ILE A 37 9.68 -17.29 9.49
C ILE A 37 9.70 -18.50 10.45
N LYS A 38 9.95 -19.69 9.92
CA LYS A 38 10.00 -20.93 10.71
C LYS A 38 11.12 -20.91 11.75
N VAL A 39 12.33 -20.50 11.36
CA VAL A 39 13.51 -20.45 12.24
C VAL A 39 13.30 -19.46 13.40
N ASN A 40 12.62 -18.34 13.15
CA ASN A 40 12.30 -17.35 14.18
C ASN A 40 11.03 -17.67 14.98
N GLY A 41 10.42 -18.84 14.80
CA GLY A 41 9.22 -19.26 15.53
C GLY A 41 7.97 -18.41 15.24
N LEU A 42 7.99 -17.67 14.14
CA LEU A 42 6.87 -16.82 13.71
C LEU A 42 5.78 -17.67 13.04
N LYS A 43 4.54 -17.20 13.09
CA LYS A 43 3.40 -17.80 12.42
C LYS A 43 2.93 -16.92 11.28
N ILE A 44 2.54 -17.55 10.18
CA ILE A 44 1.83 -16.86 9.10
C ILE A 44 0.34 -16.90 9.44
N THR A 45 -0.27 -15.73 9.53
CA THR A 45 -1.71 -15.58 9.72
C THR A 45 -2.34 -15.13 8.41
N GLN A 46 -3.47 -15.71 8.03
CA GLN A 46 -4.20 -15.22 6.87
C GLN A 46 -4.78 -13.85 7.17
N ALA A 47 -4.47 -12.87 6.32
CA ALA A 47 -5.07 -11.54 6.43
C ALA A 47 -6.59 -11.64 6.27
N LYS A 48 -7.30 -10.95 7.15
CA LYS A 48 -8.75 -10.78 7.15
C LYS A 48 -9.04 -9.31 7.39
N PRO A 49 -10.18 -8.80 6.94
CA PRO A 49 -10.62 -7.48 7.34
C PRO A 49 -10.63 -7.40 8.87
N MET A 50 -9.93 -6.43 9.40
CA MET A 50 -9.83 -6.22 10.84
C MET A 50 -9.51 -4.77 11.17
N LYS A 51 -9.79 -4.39 12.40
CA LYS A 51 -9.51 -3.08 12.96
C LYS A 51 -8.89 -3.26 14.33
N PHE A 52 -7.82 -2.52 14.61
CA PHE A 52 -7.13 -2.55 15.90
C PHE A 52 -6.44 -1.22 16.18
N GLU A 53 -6.07 -0.99 17.43
CA GLU A 53 -5.32 0.19 17.85
C GLU A 53 -3.81 -0.09 17.86
N LEU A 54 -3.03 0.89 17.44
CA LEU A 54 -1.58 0.91 17.51
C LEU A 54 -1.13 2.24 18.14
N GLY A 55 -0.91 2.22 19.46
CA GLY A 55 -0.72 3.45 20.23
C GLY A 55 -1.97 4.31 20.19
N SER A 56 -1.86 5.56 19.71
CA SER A 56 -3.00 6.47 19.49
C SER A 56 -3.68 6.30 18.12
N CYS A 57 -3.10 5.49 17.24
CA CYS A 57 -3.59 5.32 15.90
C CYS A 57 -4.57 4.15 15.80
N GLU A 58 -5.59 4.31 14.97
CA GLU A 58 -6.45 3.23 14.53
C GLU A 58 -5.91 2.65 13.22
N VAL A 59 -5.83 1.34 13.14
CA VAL A 59 -5.37 0.61 11.93
C VAL A 59 -6.47 -0.28 11.43
N GLU A 60 -6.79 -0.15 10.14
CA GLU A 60 -7.76 -0.98 9.45
C GLU A 60 -7.08 -1.74 8.31
N LEU A 61 -7.38 -3.03 8.20
CA LEU A 61 -6.95 -3.88 7.11
C LEU A 61 -8.13 -4.19 6.20
N PHE A 62 -7.95 -3.96 4.91
CA PHE A 62 -8.92 -4.34 3.88
C PHE A 62 -8.31 -5.43 3.01
N THR A 63 -9.05 -6.50 2.79
CA THR A 63 -8.60 -7.62 1.97
C THR A 63 -9.59 -7.89 0.85
N PRO A 64 -9.13 -8.34 -0.32
CA PRO A 64 -10.02 -8.72 -1.40
C PRO A 64 -10.87 -9.93 -1.02
N LYS A 65 -12.08 -10.02 -1.59
CA LYS A 65 -12.97 -11.18 -1.42
C LYS A 65 -12.95 -12.12 -2.62
N LYS A 66 -12.57 -11.60 -3.79
CA LYS A 66 -12.55 -12.39 -5.02
C LYS A 66 -11.25 -13.15 -5.17
N ASP A 67 -11.29 -14.18 -6.00
CA ASP A 67 -10.10 -14.83 -6.51
C ASP A 67 -9.63 -14.12 -7.78
N TYR A 68 -8.31 -14.02 -7.93
CA TYR A 68 -7.64 -13.38 -9.05
C TYR A 68 -6.64 -14.32 -9.71
N ASP A 69 -6.22 -13.98 -10.91
CA ASP A 69 -5.16 -14.69 -11.65
C ASP A 69 -3.80 -13.98 -11.55
N ASP A 70 -3.75 -12.79 -10.94
CA ASP A 70 -2.53 -12.04 -10.66
C ASP A 70 -2.33 -11.89 -9.15
N LEU A 71 -1.11 -12.17 -8.67
CA LEU A 71 -0.74 -12.07 -7.25
C LEU A 71 -0.83 -10.66 -6.71
N ASN A 72 -0.64 -9.63 -7.55
CA ASN A 72 -0.75 -8.24 -7.14
C ASN A 72 -2.15 -7.93 -6.60
N ASN A 73 -3.18 -8.57 -7.16
CA ASN A 73 -4.57 -8.41 -6.75
C ASN A 73 -4.95 -9.21 -5.48
N TYR A 74 -3.96 -9.72 -4.76
CA TYR A 74 -4.08 -10.25 -3.40
C TYR A 74 -3.38 -9.34 -2.39
N SER A 75 -3.32 -8.04 -2.64
CA SER A 75 -2.75 -7.07 -1.72
C SER A 75 -3.65 -6.86 -0.51
N THR A 76 -3.06 -6.64 0.64
CA THR A 76 -3.78 -6.15 1.81
C THR A 76 -3.64 -4.63 1.86
N LEU A 77 -4.74 -3.92 1.80
CA LEU A 77 -4.72 -2.47 1.98
C LEU A 77 -4.72 -2.16 3.48
N VAL A 78 -3.94 -1.18 3.85
CA VAL A 78 -3.80 -0.74 5.24
C VAL A 78 -4.16 0.72 5.34
N LYS A 79 -5.17 1.04 6.12
CA LYS A 79 -5.50 2.41 6.50
C LYS A 79 -5.04 2.66 7.94
N ILE A 80 -4.30 3.74 8.14
CA ILE A 80 -3.86 4.19 9.46
C ILE A 80 -4.48 5.55 9.69
N THR A 81 -5.21 5.70 10.80
CA THR A 81 -5.83 6.96 11.19
C THR A 81 -5.20 7.45 12.50
N ASP A 82 -4.70 8.69 12.47
CA ASP A 82 -4.14 9.41 13.62
C ASP A 82 -4.89 10.74 13.77
N GLY A 83 -5.86 10.78 14.65
CA GLY A 83 -6.75 11.93 14.81
C GLY A 83 -7.47 12.28 13.52
N GLU A 84 -7.22 13.48 12.97
CA GLU A 84 -7.80 13.94 11.70
C GLU A 84 -7.01 13.51 10.46
N ASN A 85 -5.88 12.83 10.64
CA ASN A 85 -4.99 12.43 9.56
C ASN A 85 -5.14 10.95 9.23
N SER A 86 -5.07 10.61 7.96
CA SER A 86 -5.19 9.23 7.51
C SER A 86 -4.23 8.92 6.37
N PHE A 87 -3.73 7.69 6.39
CA PHE A 87 -2.76 7.15 5.44
C PHE A 87 -3.33 5.86 4.88
N LEU A 88 -3.34 5.71 3.56
CA LEU A 88 -3.73 4.48 2.89
C LEU A 88 -2.54 3.89 2.13
N ILE A 89 -2.18 2.67 2.49
CA ILE A 89 -1.11 1.90 1.86
C ILE A 89 -1.76 0.76 1.09
N THR A 90 -1.55 0.70 -0.23
CA THR A 90 -2.31 -0.18 -1.13
C THR A 90 -1.50 -1.37 -1.67
N GLY A 91 -0.24 -1.53 -1.24
CA GLY A 91 0.61 -2.57 -1.80
C GLY A 91 0.75 -2.45 -3.32
N ASP A 92 0.60 -3.55 -4.01
CA ASP A 92 0.59 -3.62 -5.48
C ASP A 92 -0.82 -3.85 -6.05
N CYS A 93 -1.85 -3.48 -5.26
CA CYS A 93 -3.26 -3.53 -5.65
C CYS A 93 -3.49 -2.88 -7.01
N GLU A 94 -4.16 -3.59 -7.90
CA GLU A 94 -4.52 -3.11 -9.22
C GLU A 94 -6.02 -2.76 -9.30
N THR A 95 -6.42 -2.11 -10.37
CA THR A 95 -7.80 -1.60 -10.57
C THR A 95 -8.88 -2.68 -10.36
N THR A 96 -8.57 -3.94 -10.66
CA THR A 96 -9.51 -5.04 -10.46
C THR A 96 -9.78 -5.31 -8.98
N GLU A 97 -8.73 -5.30 -8.16
CA GLU A 97 -8.85 -5.42 -6.71
C GLU A 97 -9.43 -4.15 -6.09
N GLU A 98 -9.01 -2.95 -6.56
CA GLU A 98 -9.58 -1.68 -6.10
C GLU A 98 -11.11 -1.67 -6.20
N LYS A 99 -11.66 -2.15 -7.33
CA LYS A 99 -13.12 -2.27 -7.52
C LYS A 99 -13.76 -3.26 -6.54
N ASP A 100 -13.07 -4.37 -6.24
CA ASP A 100 -13.56 -5.33 -5.25
C ASP A 100 -13.59 -4.71 -3.85
N ILE A 101 -12.52 -4.05 -3.44
CA ILE A 101 -12.43 -3.33 -2.16
C ILE A 101 -13.55 -2.28 -2.05
N LEU A 102 -13.75 -1.46 -3.09
CA LEU A 102 -14.82 -0.46 -3.10
C LEU A 102 -16.21 -1.10 -3.01
N SER A 103 -16.43 -2.23 -3.67
CA SER A 103 -17.70 -2.96 -3.65
C SER A 103 -18.07 -3.49 -2.27
N GLN A 104 -17.10 -3.60 -1.38
CA GLN A 104 -17.30 -4.07 0.00
C GLN A 104 -17.77 -2.95 0.94
N GLY A 105 -17.79 -1.70 0.47
CA GLY A 105 -18.28 -0.56 1.24
C GLY A 105 -17.29 -0.04 2.30
N TYR A 106 -16.01 -0.38 2.21
CA TYR A 106 -14.99 0.16 3.10
C TYR A 106 -14.78 1.66 2.88
N ASP A 107 -14.54 2.37 3.97
CA ASP A 107 -14.07 3.75 3.92
C ASP A 107 -12.56 3.78 3.61
N VAL A 108 -12.23 3.98 2.34
CA VAL A 108 -10.86 4.08 1.85
C VAL A 108 -10.35 5.53 1.81
N SER A 109 -11.11 6.51 2.31
CA SER A 109 -10.69 7.91 2.31
C SER A 109 -9.39 8.10 3.10
N ALA A 110 -8.43 8.85 2.55
CA ALA A 110 -7.15 9.09 3.20
C ALA A 110 -6.47 10.35 2.70
N LYS A 111 -5.88 11.15 3.60
CA LYS A 111 -5.11 12.34 3.24
C LYS A 111 -3.80 12.01 2.51
N VAL A 112 -3.19 10.86 2.82
CA VAL A 112 -1.95 10.40 2.19
C VAL A 112 -2.18 9.03 1.58
N LEU A 113 -1.92 8.90 0.29
CA LEU A 113 -2.00 7.64 -0.46
C LEU A 113 -0.59 7.16 -0.84
N LYS A 114 -0.19 5.96 -0.46
CA LYS A 114 0.86 5.26 -1.19
C LYS A 114 0.25 4.71 -2.47
N ALA A 115 0.65 5.26 -3.62
CA ALA A 115 0.15 4.81 -4.92
C ALA A 115 0.42 3.31 -5.14
N GLY A 116 -0.58 2.61 -5.63
CA GLY A 116 -0.52 1.18 -5.87
C GLY A 116 0.53 0.82 -6.93
N HIS A 117 1.11 -0.36 -6.81
CA HIS A 117 2.00 -0.99 -7.76
C HIS A 117 3.07 -0.03 -8.31
N HIS A 118 3.72 0.71 -7.40
CA HIS A 118 4.82 1.65 -7.71
C HIS A 118 4.45 2.73 -8.74
N GLY A 119 3.16 3.06 -8.88
CA GLY A 119 2.67 3.99 -9.89
C GLY A 119 2.45 3.36 -11.26
N SER A 120 2.17 2.05 -11.32
CA SER A 120 1.73 1.37 -12.55
C SER A 120 0.45 1.98 -13.09
N SER A 121 0.28 2.00 -14.41
CA SER A 121 -0.96 2.41 -15.07
C SER A 121 -2.14 1.48 -14.77
N THR A 122 -1.86 0.24 -14.33
CA THR A 122 -2.87 -0.75 -13.94
C THR A 122 -3.48 -0.49 -12.56
N SER A 123 -2.91 0.46 -11.79
CA SER A 123 -3.31 0.80 -10.43
C SER A 123 -3.79 2.25 -10.33
N SER A 124 -4.27 2.62 -9.13
CA SER A 124 -4.74 3.97 -8.84
C SER A 124 -5.78 4.43 -9.87
N GLY A 125 -6.84 3.62 -10.03
CA GLY A 125 -7.95 3.91 -10.93
C GLY A 125 -8.71 5.17 -10.52
N VAL A 126 -9.31 5.88 -11.49
CA VAL A 126 -10.03 7.14 -11.22
C VAL A 126 -11.14 6.97 -10.20
N ASP A 127 -11.92 5.89 -10.27
CA ASP A 127 -12.99 5.62 -9.31
C ASP A 127 -12.44 5.42 -7.89
N PHE A 128 -11.29 4.74 -7.77
CA PHE A 128 -10.61 4.53 -6.51
C PHE A 128 -10.05 5.85 -5.96
N LEU A 129 -9.33 6.62 -6.77
CA LEU A 129 -8.80 7.92 -6.37
C LEU A 129 -9.91 8.89 -5.94
N ASN A 130 -11.06 8.89 -6.63
CA ASN A 130 -12.23 9.67 -6.26
C ASN A 130 -12.83 9.27 -4.90
N LYS A 131 -12.63 8.03 -4.45
CA LYS A 131 -13.06 7.58 -3.12
C LYS A 131 -12.01 7.82 -2.04
N VAL A 132 -10.73 7.70 -2.38
CA VAL A 132 -9.63 8.01 -1.46
C VAL A 132 -9.53 9.51 -1.21
N MET A 133 -9.70 10.34 -2.22
CA MET A 133 -9.58 11.80 -2.17
C MET A 133 -8.27 12.27 -1.51
N PRO A 134 -7.11 11.77 -1.95
CA PRO A 134 -5.87 12.07 -1.29
C PRO A 134 -5.45 13.51 -1.53
N ARG A 135 -4.92 14.18 -0.49
CA ARG A 135 -4.18 15.43 -0.65
C ARG A 135 -2.76 15.18 -1.13
N TYR A 136 -2.15 14.08 -0.66
CA TYR A 136 -0.79 13.70 -0.99
C TYR A 136 -0.75 12.28 -1.53
N ALA A 137 0.12 12.06 -2.52
CA ALA A 137 0.44 10.71 -3.00
C ALA A 137 1.94 10.44 -2.90
N VAL A 138 2.32 9.22 -2.52
CA VAL A 138 3.71 8.76 -2.50
C VAL A 138 3.86 7.64 -3.51
N ILE A 139 4.82 7.80 -4.41
CA ILE A 139 5.17 6.81 -5.40
C ILE A 139 6.56 6.24 -5.05
N SER A 140 6.57 5.00 -4.57
CA SER A 140 7.79 4.29 -4.22
C SER A 140 8.32 3.57 -5.46
N CYS A 141 9.33 4.12 -6.12
CA CYS A 141 9.92 3.55 -7.33
C CYS A 141 11.43 3.80 -7.37
N GLY A 142 12.17 2.93 -8.04
CA GLY A 142 13.62 3.08 -8.22
C GLY A 142 13.96 3.91 -9.46
N LYS A 143 15.03 4.69 -9.38
CA LYS A 143 15.55 5.43 -10.54
C LYS A 143 15.97 4.46 -11.65
N GLY A 144 15.46 4.68 -12.87
CA GLY A 144 15.77 3.84 -14.02
C GLY A 144 15.30 2.39 -13.90
N ASN A 145 14.20 2.15 -13.15
CA ASN A 145 13.65 0.81 -12.99
C ASN A 145 13.17 0.22 -14.32
N LYS A 146 13.30 -1.08 -14.47
CA LYS A 146 13.01 -1.81 -15.72
C LYS A 146 11.54 -1.80 -16.14
N TYR A 147 10.64 -1.39 -15.26
CA TYR A 147 9.20 -1.31 -15.52
C TYR A 147 8.74 0.06 -15.98
N ASN A 148 9.66 1.06 -16.03
CA ASN A 148 9.36 2.45 -16.33
C ASN A 148 8.35 3.09 -15.35
N HIS A 149 8.27 2.61 -14.11
CA HIS A 149 7.42 3.20 -13.08
C HIS A 149 8.02 4.49 -12.53
N PRO A 150 7.20 5.51 -12.22
CA PRO A 150 5.75 5.54 -12.44
C PRO A 150 5.39 5.76 -13.91
N HIS A 151 4.30 5.16 -14.36
CA HIS A 151 3.77 5.39 -15.69
C HIS A 151 3.19 6.80 -15.81
N LYS A 152 3.28 7.36 -17.00
CA LYS A 152 2.78 8.71 -17.31
C LYS A 152 1.29 8.87 -17.01
N GLU A 153 0.51 7.84 -17.27
CA GLU A 153 -0.94 7.82 -17.04
C GLU A 153 -1.27 7.96 -15.55
N THR A 154 -0.46 7.39 -14.66
CA THR A 154 -0.66 7.53 -13.21
C THR A 154 -0.35 8.95 -12.76
N ILE A 155 0.75 9.54 -13.26
CA ILE A 155 1.08 10.94 -12.97
C ILE A 155 -0.03 11.86 -13.46
N GLN A 156 -0.50 11.70 -14.70
CA GLN A 156 -1.58 12.51 -15.25
C GLN A 156 -2.87 12.44 -14.43
N LYS A 157 -3.24 11.25 -13.92
CA LYS A 157 -4.41 11.12 -13.02
C LYS A 157 -4.25 11.94 -11.75
N LEU A 158 -3.08 11.89 -11.11
CA LEU A 158 -2.82 12.65 -9.88
C LEU A 158 -2.83 14.16 -10.14
N GLU A 159 -2.22 14.61 -11.24
CA GLU A 159 -2.20 16.03 -11.65
C GLU A 159 -3.60 16.55 -11.98
N GLN A 160 -4.43 15.77 -12.69
CA GLN A 160 -5.82 16.15 -13.01
C GLN A 160 -6.72 16.27 -11.78
N MET A 161 -6.35 15.60 -10.68
CA MET A 161 -7.06 15.64 -9.40
C MET A 161 -6.43 16.63 -8.40
N ASP A 162 -5.44 17.42 -8.83
CA ASP A 162 -4.70 18.38 -7.99
C ASP A 162 -4.08 17.73 -6.74
N VAL A 163 -3.61 16.47 -6.89
CA VAL A 163 -2.94 15.73 -5.83
C VAL A 163 -1.46 16.07 -5.83
N GLU A 164 -0.94 16.56 -4.71
CA GLU A 164 0.49 16.77 -4.53
C GLU A 164 1.19 15.41 -4.39
N TYR A 165 2.16 15.12 -5.26
CA TYR A 165 2.81 13.80 -5.24
C TYR A 165 4.33 13.87 -5.09
N TYR A 166 4.86 12.87 -4.42
CA TYR A 166 6.29 12.70 -4.14
C TYR A 166 6.75 11.35 -4.69
N ARG A 167 7.98 11.33 -5.27
CA ARG A 167 8.56 10.15 -5.90
C ARG A 167 9.91 9.84 -5.27
N THR A 168 10.10 8.58 -4.82
CA THR A 168 11.37 8.17 -4.18
C THR A 168 12.57 8.16 -5.13
N ASP A 169 12.37 7.98 -6.44
CA ASP A 169 13.43 8.03 -7.45
C ASP A 169 13.96 9.45 -7.69
N LEU A 170 13.21 10.48 -7.33
CA LEU A 170 13.59 11.89 -7.41
C LEU A 170 14.01 12.44 -6.05
N SER A 171 13.17 12.27 -5.05
CA SER A 171 13.29 12.91 -3.74
C SER A 171 14.05 12.08 -2.68
N GLY A 172 14.46 10.85 -3.00
CA GLY A 172 15.09 9.94 -2.03
C GLY A 172 14.10 9.50 -0.96
N ASN A 173 14.51 9.54 0.30
CA ASN A 173 13.63 9.23 1.41
C ASN A 173 12.55 10.32 1.58
N ILE A 174 11.31 9.89 1.72
CA ILE A 174 10.15 10.77 1.94
C ILE A 174 9.54 10.40 3.29
N THR A 175 9.46 11.38 4.18
CA THR A 175 8.92 11.20 5.52
C THR A 175 7.68 12.07 5.70
N PHE A 176 6.57 11.43 6.01
CA PHE A 176 5.36 12.09 6.49
C PHE A 176 5.28 11.96 8.00
N THR A 177 4.99 13.06 8.67
CA THR A 177 4.81 13.10 10.13
C THR A 177 3.43 13.66 10.43
N SER A 178 2.69 12.95 11.27
CA SER A 178 1.39 13.38 11.79
C SER A 178 1.50 13.71 13.28
N ASP A 179 0.80 14.73 13.70
CA ASP A 179 0.58 15.09 15.12
C ASP A 179 -0.89 14.93 15.53
N GLY A 180 -1.68 14.20 14.72
CA GLY A 180 -3.10 14.00 14.90
C GLY A 180 -3.97 15.08 14.25
N SER A 181 -3.47 16.29 14.01
CA SER A 181 -4.21 17.42 13.40
C SER A 181 -3.60 17.85 12.07
N SER A 182 -2.28 17.89 11.99
CA SER A 182 -1.53 18.33 10.82
C SER A 182 -0.62 17.24 10.26
N ILE A 183 -0.26 17.37 8.99
CA ILE A 183 0.73 16.52 8.30
C ILE A 183 1.85 17.41 7.81
N SER A 184 3.07 17.03 8.16
CA SER A 184 4.29 17.62 7.59
C SER A 184 5.02 16.61 6.70
N VAL A 185 5.66 17.12 5.65
CA VAL A 185 6.40 16.30 4.69
C VAL A 185 7.85 16.77 4.65
N ARG A 186 8.77 15.82 4.66
CA ARG A 186 10.20 16.08 4.46
C ARG A 186 10.76 15.10 3.44
N THR A 187 11.52 15.60 2.51
CA THR A 187 12.26 14.83 1.51
C THR A 187 13.76 14.90 1.76
N GLU A 188 14.49 13.86 1.37
CA GLU A 188 15.95 13.83 1.45
C GLU A 188 16.59 14.77 0.42
N LYS A 189 15.97 14.87 -0.74
CA LYS A 189 16.39 15.76 -1.84
C LYS A 189 15.24 16.70 -2.16
N PRO A 190 15.58 17.95 -2.51
CA PRO A 190 14.58 18.94 -2.89
C PRO A 190 13.83 18.54 -4.16
#